data_e340ec32f64ee5622085796f33553a55
#
_entry.id   e340ec32f64ee5622085796f33553a55
#
_cell.length_a   1.000
_cell.length_b   1.000
_cell.length_c   1.000
_cell.angle_alpha   90.00
_cell.angle_beta   90.00
_cell.angle_gamma   90.00
#
_symmetry.space_group_name_H-M   'P 1'
#
loop_
_entity.id
_entity.type
_entity.pdbx_description
1 polymer ?
#
loop_
_entity_poly.entity_id
_entity_poly.type
_entity_poly.pdbx_seq_one_letter_code
_entity_poly.pdbx_strand_id
1 'polypeptide(L)'
;MVKEVLEEYEKHSLFSRANWEKDGGLLPFSPDEAVTMIQGQIRYILHDKAISRARKMLVIEQFQNKELAKLQTKQNYSDVLRYFTSFIECLIEKGVLDSDDPEIMAAQFCLPISIWINLADREPEREPEVMEMVEKHIRQFFKVYGKERTDKQ
;
A
#
# COMPACT_ATOMS: atom_id res chain seq x y z
N MET A 1 0.36 -11.98 24.64
CA MET A 1 1.36 -11.17 23.90
C MET A 1 0.99 -11.00 22.43
N VAL A 2 0.91 -12.12 21.71
CA VAL A 2 0.57 -12.04 20.28
C VAL A 2 -0.80 -11.39 20.07
N LYS A 3 -1.79 -11.82 20.84
CA LYS A 3 -3.14 -11.30 20.71
C LYS A 3 -3.19 -9.78 20.93
N GLU A 4 -2.47 -9.31 21.93
CA GLU A 4 -2.45 -7.88 22.24
C GLU A 4 -1.83 -7.06 21.10
N VAL A 5 -0.76 -7.58 20.53
CA VAL A 5 -0.10 -6.90 19.41
C VAL A 5 -1.04 -6.80 18.21
N LEU A 6 -1.78 -7.88 17.95
CA LEU A 6 -2.70 -7.89 16.81
C LEU A 6 -3.90 -6.99 17.03
N GLU A 7 -4.39 -6.90 18.27
CA GLU A 7 -5.48 -5.98 18.57
C GLU A 7 -5.05 -4.53 18.37
N GLU A 8 -3.83 -4.20 18.78
CA GLU A 8 -3.31 -2.86 18.55
C GLU A 8 -3.16 -2.57 17.06
N TYR A 9 -2.69 -3.56 16.30
CA TYR A 9 -2.59 -3.42 14.86
C TYR A 9 -3.94 -3.04 14.25
N GLU A 10 -5.00 -3.77 14.65
CA GLU A 10 -6.33 -3.52 14.08
C GLU A 10 -6.78 -2.08 14.29
N LYS A 11 -6.46 -1.50 15.43
CA LYS A 11 -6.85 -0.11 15.71
C LYS A 11 -6.11 0.89 14.83
N HIS A 12 -4.91 0.56 14.40
CA HIS A 12 -4.03 1.49 13.69
C HIS A 12 -3.94 1.23 12.20
N SER A 13 -4.47 0.11 11.72
CA SER A 13 -4.29 -0.30 10.33
C SER A 13 -5.01 0.63 9.36
N LEU A 14 -4.34 0.95 8.27
CA LEU A 14 -4.92 1.76 7.21
C LEU A 14 -5.85 0.95 6.30
N PHE A 15 -5.64 -0.37 6.22
CA PHE A 15 -6.23 -1.17 5.15
C PHE A 15 -7.24 -2.21 5.62
N SER A 16 -7.37 -2.43 6.93
CA SER A 16 -8.02 -3.65 7.42
C SER A 16 -9.54 -3.64 7.34
N ARG A 17 -10.20 -2.50 7.40
CA ARG A 17 -11.65 -2.49 7.60
C ARG A 17 -12.47 -1.76 6.56
N ALA A 18 -11.88 -0.96 5.75
CA ALA A 18 -12.66 -0.14 4.83
C ALA A 18 -12.01 -0.13 3.47
N ASN A 19 -12.80 0.19 2.46
CA ASN A 19 -12.19 0.46 1.17
C ASN A 19 -11.66 1.89 1.20
N TRP A 20 -10.88 2.23 0.19
CA TRP A 20 -10.21 3.53 0.13
C TRP A 20 -11.19 4.69 0.23
N GLU A 21 -12.30 4.57 -0.47
CA GLU A 21 -13.29 5.64 -0.54
C GLU A 21 -13.92 5.92 0.82
N LYS A 22 -14.23 4.85 1.56
CA LYS A 22 -14.85 4.99 2.87
C LYS A 22 -13.93 5.60 3.90
N ASP A 23 -12.62 5.48 3.70
CA ASP A 23 -11.67 6.10 4.60
C ASP A 23 -11.53 7.59 4.40
N GLY A 24 -12.29 8.16 3.47
CA GLY A 24 -12.24 9.59 3.23
C GLY A 24 -10.97 10.01 2.50
N GLY A 25 -10.36 9.10 1.80
CA GLY A 25 -9.13 9.40 1.08
C GLY A 25 -9.35 10.46 0.02
N LEU A 26 -8.35 11.32 -0.15
CA LEU A 26 -8.37 12.32 -1.21
C LEU A 26 -7.81 11.69 -2.47
N LEU A 27 -8.60 11.72 -3.53
CA LEU A 27 -8.21 11.11 -4.79
C LEU A 27 -7.09 11.92 -5.44
N PRO A 28 -5.94 11.33 -5.72
CA PRO A 28 -4.87 12.07 -6.40
C PRO A 28 -5.18 12.18 -7.88
N PHE A 29 -5.15 13.40 -8.40
CA PHE A 29 -5.36 13.64 -9.82
C PHE A 29 -4.06 13.81 -10.58
N SER A 30 -2.92 13.72 -9.89
CA SER A 30 -1.62 13.86 -10.52
C SER A 30 -0.63 12.87 -9.92
N PRO A 31 0.43 12.56 -10.67
CA PRO A 31 1.50 11.73 -10.08
C PRO A 31 2.11 12.34 -8.82
N ASP A 32 2.27 13.66 -8.77
CA ASP A 32 2.84 14.32 -7.59
C ASP A 32 1.99 14.06 -6.36
N GLU A 33 0.67 14.19 -6.50
CA GLU A 33 -0.23 13.96 -5.37
C GLU A 33 -0.20 12.50 -4.93
N ALA A 34 -0.11 11.58 -5.89
CA ALA A 34 -0.04 10.16 -5.57
C ALA A 34 1.26 9.83 -4.84
N VAL A 35 2.37 10.40 -5.28
CA VAL A 35 3.66 10.19 -4.61
C VAL A 35 3.59 10.66 -3.16
N THR A 36 3.07 11.87 -2.95
CA THR A 36 2.96 12.42 -1.60
C THR A 36 2.08 11.55 -0.72
N MET A 37 0.94 11.10 -1.24
CA MET A 37 0.02 10.27 -0.48
C MET A 37 0.68 8.94 -0.07
N ILE A 38 1.28 8.26 -1.04
CA ILE A 38 1.84 6.94 -0.78
C ILE A 38 3.05 7.03 0.14
N GLN A 39 3.91 8.03 -0.07
CA GLN A 39 5.06 8.19 0.83
C GLN A 39 4.61 8.46 2.26
N GLY A 40 3.53 9.20 2.42
CA GLY A 40 2.96 9.44 3.75
C GLY A 40 2.47 8.15 4.38
N GLN A 41 1.79 7.30 3.61
CA GLN A 41 1.33 6.01 4.10
C GLN A 41 2.51 5.12 4.49
N ILE A 42 3.57 5.11 3.68
CA ILE A 42 4.75 4.31 3.99
C ILE A 42 5.41 4.77 5.29
N ARG A 43 5.55 6.08 5.47
CA ARG A 43 6.12 6.60 6.72
C ARG A 43 5.29 6.16 7.91
N TYR A 44 3.98 6.22 7.78
CA TYR A 44 3.10 5.78 8.86
C TYR A 44 3.31 4.29 9.16
N ILE A 45 3.36 3.46 8.10
CA ILE A 45 3.52 2.02 8.27
C ILE A 45 4.86 1.70 8.95
N LEU A 46 5.92 2.39 8.54
CA LEU A 46 7.25 2.11 9.08
C LEU A 46 7.45 2.64 10.49
N HIS A 47 6.77 3.73 10.84
CA HIS A 47 7.10 4.44 12.08
C HIS A 47 6.02 4.38 13.14
N ASP A 48 4.78 3.98 12.80
CA ASP A 48 3.78 3.74 13.83
C ASP A 48 4.18 2.50 14.62
N LYS A 49 4.27 2.63 15.93
CA LYS A 49 4.82 1.56 16.77
C LYS A 49 3.95 0.31 16.73
N ALA A 50 2.63 0.47 16.76
CA ALA A 50 1.73 -0.68 16.75
C ALA A 50 1.80 -1.44 15.43
N ILE A 51 1.79 -0.70 14.32
CA ILE A 51 1.84 -1.31 12.99
C ILE A 51 3.18 -2.01 12.76
N SER A 52 4.27 -1.30 13.06
CA SER A 52 5.61 -1.84 12.84
C SER A 52 5.85 -3.09 13.66
N ARG A 53 5.43 -3.06 14.93
CA ARG A 53 5.60 -4.18 15.84
C ARG A 53 4.84 -5.41 15.34
N ALA A 54 3.58 -5.22 14.93
CA ALA A 54 2.76 -6.32 14.45
C ALA A 54 3.32 -6.92 13.17
N ARG A 55 3.75 -6.06 12.24
CA ARG A 55 4.30 -6.54 10.98
C ARG A 55 5.55 -7.38 11.20
N LYS A 56 6.44 -6.92 12.05
CA LYS A 56 7.67 -7.66 12.35
C LYS A 56 7.38 -8.96 13.07
N MET A 57 6.43 -8.94 14.00
CA MET A 57 6.04 -10.13 14.71
C MET A 57 5.50 -11.19 13.75
N LEU A 58 4.63 -10.80 12.82
CA LEU A 58 4.06 -11.76 11.87
C LEU A 58 5.11 -12.33 10.93
N VAL A 59 6.07 -11.51 10.51
CA VAL A 59 7.16 -12.02 9.68
C VAL A 59 7.93 -13.11 10.42
N ILE A 60 8.17 -12.92 11.70
CA ILE A 60 8.90 -13.89 12.50
C ILE A 60 8.07 -15.15 12.75
N GLU A 61 6.78 -14.98 13.05
CA GLU A 61 5.93 -16.07 13.55
C GLU A 61 5.09 -16.76 12.47
N GLN A 62 5.13 -16.27 11.23
CA GLN A 62 4.17 -16.71 10.21
C GLN A 62 4.22 -18.22 9.93
N PHE A 63 5.32 -18.85 10.18
CA PHE A 63 5.44 -20.29 9.93
C PHE A 63 5.26 -21.13 11.20
N GLN A 64 4.96 -20.50 12.33
CA GLN A 64 4.77 -21.19 13.58
C GLN A 64 3.40 -21.87 13.69
N ASN A 65 2.37 -21.29 13.08
CA ASN A 65 1.07 -21.93 13.00
C ASN A 65 0.28 -21.35 11.85
N LYS A 66 -0.76 -22.11 11.45
CA LYS A 66 -1.54 -21.75 10.27
C LYS A 66 -2.34 -20.49 10.44
N GLU A 67 -2.77 -20.18 11.67
CA GLU A 67 -3.55 -18.97 11.89
C GLU A 67 -2.71 -17.72 11.71
N LEU A 68 -1.46 -17.74 12.16
CA LEU A 68 -0.58 -16.60 11.97
C LEU A 68 -0.20 -16.43 10.49
N ALA A 69 -0.03 -17.56 9.78
CA ALA A 69 0.22 -17.49 8.34
C ALA A 69 -0.95 -16.84 7.61
N LYS A 70 -2.19 -17.24 7.96
CA LYS A 70 -3.38 -16.66 7.34
C LYS A 70 -3.52 -15.18 7.65
N LEU A 71 -3.17 -14.81 8.88
CA LEU A 71 -3.25 -13.42 9.28
C LEU A 71 -2.23 -12.57 8.54
N GLN A 72 -1.03 -13.10 8.34
CA GLN A 72 -0.02 -12.45 7.53
C GLN A 72 -0.54 -12.20 6.12
N THR A 73 -1.15 -13.22 5.50
CA THR A 73 -1.73 -13.07 4.17
C THR A 73 -2.82 -12.01 4.17
N LYS A 74 -3.72 -12.06 5.17
CA LYS A 74 -4.81 -11.10 5.23
C LYS A 74 -4.29 -9.67 5.33
N GLN A 75 -3.40 -9.42 6.28
CA GLN A 75 -2.96 -8.05 6.57
C GLN A 75 -2.02 -7.48 5.53
N ASN A 76 -1.17 -8.33 4.95
CA ASN A 76 -0.12 -7.83 4.09
C ASN A 76 -0.31 -8.17 2.62
N TYR A 77 -1.41 -8.84 2.27
CA TYR A 77 -1.73 -9.12 0.89
C TYR A 77 -3.19 -8.81 0.58
N SER A 78 -4.12 -9.53 1.20
CA SER A 78 -5.54 -9.43 0.80
C SER A 78 -6.13 -8.06 1.10
N ASP A 79 -5.90 -7.52 2.30
CA ASP A 79 -6.44 -6.22 2.67
C ASP A 79 -5.81 -5.11 1.83
N VAL A 80 -4.51 -5.17 1.62
CA VAL A 80 -3.79 -4.17 0.84
C VAL A 80 -4.27 -4.19 -0.60
N LEU A 81 -4.39 -5.38 -1.18
CA LEU A 81 -4.83 -5.50 -2.57
C LEU A 81 -6.27 -5.00 -2.72
N ARG A 82 -7.15 -5.34 -1.79
CA ARG A 82 -8.54 -4.86 -1.84
C ARG A 82 -8.59 -3.33 -1.77
N TYR A 83 -7.83 -2.76 -0.85
CA TYR A 83 -7.78 -1.31 -0.67
C TYR A 83 -7.34 -0.62 -1.97
N PHE A 84 -6.26 -1.11 -2.57
CA PHE A 84 -5.74 -0.47 -3.78
C PHE A 84 -6.54 -0.81 -5.02
N THR A 85 -7.25 -1.94 -5.06
CA THR A 85 -8.19 -2.19 -6.15
C THR A 85 -9.29 -1.12 -6.13
N SER A 86 -9.83 -0.84 -4.95
CA SER A 86 -10.83 0.22 -4.80
C SER A 86 -10.28 1.57 -5.22
N PHE A 87 -9.04 1.87 -4.83
CA PHE A 87 -8.35 3.10 -5.20
C PHE A 87 -8.21 3.22 -6.72
N ILE A 88 -7.77 2.15 -7.38
CA ILE A 88 -7.62 2.14 -8.84
C ILE A 88 -8.97 2.30 -9.52
N GLU A 89 -9.99 1.59 -9.02
CA GLU A 89 -11.34 1.72 -9.59
C GLU A 89 -11.82 3.17 -9.55
N CYS A 90 -11.57 3.85 -8.43
CA CYS A 90 -11.95 5.26 -8.33
C CYS A 90 -11.19 6.13 -9.34
N LEU A 91 -9.91 5.87 -9.52
CA LEU A 91 -9.12 6.65 -10.48
C LEU A 91 -9.58 6.41 -11.92
N ILE A 92 -9.94 5.18 -12.24
CA ILE A 92 -10.50 4.88 -13.56
C ILE A 92 -11.83 5.59 -13.74
N GLU A 93 -12.69 5.52 -12.74
CA GLU A 93 -14.02 6.13 -12.80
C GLU A 93 -13.94 7.64 -12.98
N LYS A 94 -12.96 8.28 -12.33
CA LYS A 94 -12.78 9.72 -12.42
C LYS A 94 -11.98 10.16 -13.65
N GLY A 95 -11.58 9.21 -14.49
CA GLY A 95 -10.88 9.53 -15.73
C GLY A 95 -9.40 9.83 -15.56
N VAL A 96 -8.83 9.52 -14.41
CA VAL A 96 -7.40 9.75 -14.18
C VAL A 96 -6.56 8.65 -14.82
N LEU A 97 -7.04 7.42 -14.79
CA LEU A 97 -6.35 6.27 -15.37
C LEU A 97 -7.18 5.66 -16.49
N ASP A 98 -6.50 5.08 -17.45
CA ASP A 98 -7.14 4.28 -18.49
C ASP A 98 -7.79 3.05 -17.87
N SER A 99 -8.89 2.61 -18.49
CA SER A 99 -9.60 1.43 -18.00
C SER A 99 -8.88 0.16 -18.42
N ASP A 100 -8.62 -0.70 -17.44
CA ASP A 100 -8.09 -2.02 -17.65
C ASP A 100 -8.53 -2.85 -16.45
N ASP A 101 -7.93 -4.00 -16.22
CA ASP A 101 -8.28 -4.84 -15.08
C ASP A 101 -7.80 -4.16 -13.80
N PRO A 102 -8.73 -3.64 -12.97
CA PRO A 102 -8.30 -2.86 -11.80
C PRO A 102 -7.59 -3.69 -10.74
N GLU A 103 -7.91 -4.97 -10.62
CA GLU A 103 -7.22 -5.82 -9.65
C GLU A 103 -5.77 -6.03 -10.04
N ILE A 104 -5.53 -6.27 -11.32
CA ILE A 104 -4.15 -6.43 -11.81
C ILE A 104 -3.39 -5.11 -11.74
N MET A 105 -4.04 -4.02 -12.10
CA MET A 105 -3.42 -2.71 -11.98
C MET A 105 -3.04 -2.41 -10.52
N ALA A 106 -3.93 -2.73 -9.59
CA ALA A 106 -3.66 -2.54 -8.17
C ALA A 106 -2.48 -3.39 -7.71
N ALA A 107 -2.43 -4.66 -8.17
CA ALA A 107 -1.32 -5.54 -7.83
C ALA A 107 0.00 -4.98 -8.33
N GLN A 108 0.01 -4.52 -9.59
CA GLN A 108 1.22 -3.90 -10.16
C GLN A 108 1.63 -2.66 -9.39
N PHE A 109 0.66 -1.92 -8.87
CA PHE A 109 0.93 -0.70 -8.13
C PHE A 109 1.46 -0.99 -6.73
N CYS A 110 0.79 -1.86 -5.97
CA CYS A 110 1.06 -1.95 -4.54
C CYS A 110 2.01 -3.07 -4.14
N LEU A 111 2.10 -4.17 -4.89
CA LEU A 111 2.93 -5.28 -4.42
C LEU A 111 4.42 -4.96 -4.43
N PRO A 112 4.97 -4.27 -5.43
CA PRO A 112 6.38 -3.86 -5.33
C PRO A 112 6.63 -2.95 -4.14
N ILE A 113 5.68 -2.08 -3.82
CA ILE A 113 5.83 -1.18 -2.67
C ILE A 113 5.93 -1.99 -1.38
N SER A 114 5.15 -3.07 -1.26
CA SER A 114 5.22 -3.95 -0.09
C SER A 114 6.62 -4.53 0.10
N ILE A 115 7.27 -4.91 -0.99
CA ILE A 115 8.63 -5.45 -0.92
C ILE A 115 9.61 -4.37 -0.47
N TRP A 116 9.47 -3.15 -0.96
CA TRP A 116 10.33 -2.05 -0.53
C TRP A 116 10.14 -1.71 0.94
N ILE A 117 8.89 -1.78 1.42
CA ILE A 117 8.63 -1.58 2.85
C ILE A 117 9.35 -2.64 3.67
N ASN A 118 9.30 -3.89 3.23
CA ASN A 118 10.00 -4.98 3.92
C ASN A 118 11.51 -4.73 3.97
N LEU A 119 12.06 -4.18 2.90
CA LEU A 119 13.48 -3.81 2.89
C LEU A 119 13.79 -2.76 3.95
N ALA A 120 12.97 -1.74 4.06
CA ALA A 120 13.19 -0.69 5.05
C ALA A 120 12.99 -1.21 6.47
N ASP A 121 12.13 -2.22 6.68
CA ASP A 121 12.01 -2.86 7.98
C ASP A 121 13.31 -3.52 8.42
N ARG A 122 13.96 -4.20 7.48
CA ARG A 122 15.18 -4.93 7.78
C ARG A 122 16.39 -4.02 7.87
N GLU A 123 16.42 -3.00 7.03
CA GLU A 123 17.55 -2.08 6.94
C GLU A 123 17.03 -0.64 6.97
N PRO A 124 16.71 -0.14 8.18
CA PRO A 124 16.06 1.18 8.28
C PRO A 124 16.86 2.32 7.68
N GLU A 125 18.17 2.18 7.60
CA GLU A 125 19.02 3.21 7.00
C GLU A 125 18.76 3.37 5.50
N ARG A 126 18.08 2.41 4.87
CA ARG A 126 17.77 2.46 3.45
C ARG A 126 16.40 3.08 3.16
N GLU A 127 15.74 3.62 4.15
CA GLU A 127 14.45 4.24 3.93
C GLU A 127 14.47 5.34 2.85
N PRO A 128 15.48 6.23 2.80
CA PRO A 128 15.52 7.23 1.72
C PRO A 128 15.58 6.59 0.33
N GLU A 129 16.34 5.52 0.18
CA GLU A 129 16.39 4.78 -1.08
C GLU A 129 15.03 4.19 -1.44
N VAL A 130 14.33 3.63 -0.44
CA VAL A 130 13.00 3.07 -0.64
C VAL A 130 12.04 4.14 -1.13
N MET A 131 12.07 5.32 -0.48
CA MET A 131 11.19 6.42 -0.88
C MET A 131 11.46 6.87 -2.32
N GLU A 132 12.71 6.87 -2.71
CA GLU A 132 13.06 7.24 -4.08
C GLU A 132 12.56 6.21 -5.09
N MET A 133 12.72 4.93 -4.79
CA MET A 133 12.22 3.87 -5.67
C MET A 133 10.71 3.89 -5.78
N VAL A 134 10.05 4.15 -4.67
CA VAL A 134 8.58 4.26 -4.67
C VAL A 134 8.14 5.42 -5.55
N GLU A 135 8.80 6.56 -5.46
CA GLU A 135 8.47 7.70 -6.31
C GLU A 135 8.62 7.35 -7.79
N LYS A 136 9.74 6.74 -8.15
CA LYS A 136 9.98 6.36 -9.56
C LYS A 136 8.92 5.38 -10.03
N HIS A 137 8.56 4.43 -9.18
CA HIS A 137 7.55 3.42 -9.49
C HIS A 137 6.19 4.06 -9.75
N ILE A 138 5.77 4.98 -8.89
CA ILE A 138 4.48 5.63 -9.02
C ILE A 138 4.44 6.47 -10.29
N ARG A 139 5.50 7.22 -10.57
CA ARG A 139 5.54 8.04 -11.77
C ARG A 139 5.50 7.19 -13.03
N GLN A 140 6.20 6.05 -13.03
CA GLN A 140 6.14 5.10 -14.15
C GLN A 140 4.74 4.54 -14.33
N PHE A 141 4.07 4.19 -13.22
CA PHE A 141 2.72 3.66 -13.27
C PHE A 141 1.76 4.66 -13.93
N PHE A 142 1.83 5.93 -13.53
CA PHE A 142 0.98 6.96 -14.14
C PHE A 142 1.37 7.24 -15.57
N LYS A 143 2.63 7.07 -15.92
CA LYS A 143 3.07 7.23 -17.30
C LYS A 143 2.46 6.17 -18.20
N VAL A 144 2.36 4.94 -17.68
CA VAL A 144 1.80 3.82 -18.44
C VAL A 144 0.27 3.90 -18.51
N TYR A 145 -0.38 4.17 -17.39
CA TYR A 145 -1.83 4.08 -17.30
C TYR A 145 -2.55 5.42 -17.27
N GLY A 146 -1.86 6.51 -17.09
CA GLY A 146 -2.50 7.82 -17.01
C GLY A 146 -3.16 8.21 -18.31
N LYS A 147 -4.32 8.83 -18.22
CA LYS A 147 -5.19 9.07 -19.35
C LYS A 147 -5.00 10.43 -20.03
N GLU A 148 -4.32 11.34 -19.37
CA GLU A 148 -4.32 12.73 -19.79
C GLU A 148 -3.46 13.04 -21.01
N ARG A 149 -2.64 12.09 -21.46
CA ARG A 149 -1.69 12.38 -22.53
C ARG A 149 -2.36 12.82 -23.83
N THR A 150 -3.55 12.31 -24.08
CA THR A 150 -4.26 12.72 -25.27
C THR A 150 -4.61 14.19 -25.25
N ASP A 151 -4.78 14.73 -24.05
CA ASP A 151 -5.15 16.13 -23.91
C ASP A 151 -4.03 17.08 -24.27
N LYS A 152 -2.83 16.55 -24.37
CA LYS A 152 -1.65 17.36 -24.67
C LYS A 152 -1.32 17.42 -26.14
N GLN A 153 -2.10 16.74 -26.93
CA GLN A 153 -1.87 16.68 -28.38
C GLN A 153 -2.20 17.98 -29.11
#